data_8c3c44128609f64017476f3a6ae9e317
#
_entry.id   8c3c44128609f64017476f3a6ae9e317
#
_cell.length_a   1.000
_cell.length_b   1.000
_cell.length_c   1.000
_cell.angle_alpha   90.00
_cell.angle_beta   90.00
_cell.angle_gamma   90.00
#
_symmetry.space_group_name_H-M   'P 1'
#
loop_
_entity.id
_entity.type
_entity.pdbx_description
1 polymer ?
#
loop_
_entity_poly.entity_id
_entity_poly.type
_entity_poly.pdbx_seq_one_letter_code
_entity_poly.pdbx_strand_id
1 'polypeptide(L)'
;MRFSRAALILVVVPVALSAQQPAASKDPITAVVKQRTMAYQQRLAQAFDSIPDRLMGYKPTPAQLTIGYIAQHLADDNYFYCNQFGAMKAQRTAEETSTADSVKATWPKGKLVNQLKQSFKFCEDALAQLDDAKLAEQSTMTLPNGQARSLTRAAAAIGHLTDMADHYSQLANYMRLNNILPPTALPRPRP
;
A
#
# COMPACT_ATOMS: atom_id res chain seq x y z
N MET A 1 36.35 -62.59 -40.14
CA MET A 1 35.76 -61.24 -40.11
C MET A 1 35.61 -60.82 -38.65
N ARG A 2 36.42 -59.84 -38.17
CA ARG A 2 36.37 -59.33 -36.77
C ARG A 2 35.68 -58.00 -36.85
N PHE A 3 34.49 -57.85 -36.22
CA PHE A 3 33.80 -56.59 -36.06
C PHE A 3 34.31 -55.90 -34.80
N SER A 4 35.02 -54.79 -34.97
CA SER A 4 35.38 -53.86 -33.90
C SER A 4 34.14 -53.07 -33.49
N ARG A 5 33.72 -53.18 -32.24
CA ARG A 5 32.66 -52.32 -31.66
C ARG A 5 33.33 -51.07 -31.10
N ALA A 6 33.14 -49.94 -31.74
CA ALA A 6 33.50 -48.64 -31.16
C ALA A 6 32.43 -48.21 -30.14
N ALA A 7 32.85 -48.05 -28.91
CA ALA A 7 31.97 -47.50 -27.85
C ALA A 7 32.02 -45.98 -27.89
N LEU A 8 30.89 -45.35 -28.13
CA LEU A 8 30.72 -43.88 -28.11
C LEU A 8 30.49 -43.46 -26.65
N ILE A 9 31.45 -42.80 -26.02
CA ILE A 9 31.32 -42.27 -24.68
C ILE A 9 30.66 -40.88 -24.77
N LEU A 10 29.42 -40.76 -24.34
CA LEU A 10 28.70 -39.50 -24.25
C LEU A 10 29.12 -38.79 -22.98
N VAL A 11 29.91 -37.72 -23.09
CA VAL A 11 30.29 -36.85 -21.95
C VAL A 11 29.15 -35.86 -21.73
N VAL A 12 28.36 -36.07 -20.69
CA VAL A 12 27.34 -35.12 -20.21
C VAL A 12 28.05 -34.10 -19.34
N VAL A 13 28.23 -32.87 -19.85
CA VAL A 13 28.72 -31.73 -19.06
C VAL A 13 27.54 -31.14 -18.32
N PRO A 14 27.55 -31.11 -16.95
CA PRO A 14 26.49 -30.46 -16.22
C PRO A 14 26.60 -28.93 -16.41
N VAL A 15 25.61 -28.33 -17.06
CA VAL A 15 25.46 -26.89 -17.09
C VAL A 15 24.93 -26.47 -15.74
N ALA A 16 25.80 -25.96 -14.87
CA ALA A 16 25.39 -25.35 -13.63
C ALA A 16 24.64 -24.04 -13.98
N LEU A 17 23.30 -24.05 -13.90
CA LEU A 17 22.50 -22.83 -13.88
C LEU A 17 22.83 -22.12 -12.54
N SER A 18 23.76 -21.19 -12.59
CA SER A 18 23.96 -20.24 -11.51
C SER A 18 22.71 -19.35 -11.48
N ALA A 19 21.78 -19.63 -10.58
CA ALA A 19 20.71 -18.69 -10.25
C ALA A 19 21.40 -17.41 -9.76
N GLN A 20 21.46 -16.39 -10.62
CA GLN A 20 21.98 -15.07 -10.22
C GLN A 20 21.08 -14.55 -9.09
N GLN A 21 21.61 -14.55 -7.88
CA GLN A 21 20.97 -13.90 -6.75
C GLN A 21 20.84 -12.41 -7.10
N PRO A 22 19.63 -11.81 -7.00
CA PRO A 22 19.45 -10.40 -7.28
C PRO A 22 20.48 -9.59 -6.48
N ALA A 23 21.14 -8.64 -7.13
CA ALA A 23 22.09 -7.77 -6.46
C ALA A 23 21.42 -7.14 -5.22
N ALA A 24 22.09 -7.15 -4.08
CA ALA A 24 21.57 -6.56 -2.85
C ALA A 24 21.18 -5.11 -3.11
N SER A 25 19.97 -4.73 -2.70
CA SER A 25 19.48 -3.35 -2.84
C SER A 25 20.44 -2.41 -2.10
N LYS A 26 20.77 -1.26 -2.70
CA LYS A 26 21.52 -0.20 -2.04
C LYS A 26 20.73 0.38 -0.86
N ASP A 27 19.41 0.35 -0.94
CA ASP A 27 18.47 0.91 0.02
C ASP A 27 17.47 -0.19 0.46
N PRO A 28 17.94 -1.20 1.25
CA PRO A 28 17.13 -2.38 1.55
C PRO A 28 15.89 -2.08 2.39
N ILE A 29 15.94 -1.10 3.29
CA ILE A 29 14.80 -0.76 4.16
C ILE A 29 13.72 -0.05 3.35
N THR A 30 14.08 1.00 2.61
CA THR A 30 13.12 1.74 1.78
C THR A 30 12.58 0.88 0.64
N ALA A 31 13.37 -0.04 0.09
CA ALA A 31 12.88 -1.00 -0.89
C ALA A 31 11.75 -1.88 -0.32
N VAL A 32 11.91 -2.39 0.91
CA VAL A 32 10.86 -3.17 1.59
C VAL A 32 9.63 -2.30 1.90
N VAL A 33 9.82 -1.08 2.40
CA VAL A 33 8.72 -0.14 2.67
C VAL A 33 7.93 0.12 1.38
N LYS A 34 8.60 0.48 0.28
CA LYS A 34 7.97 0.71 -1.03
C LYS A 34 7.17 -0.51 -1.49
N GLN A 35 7.77 -1.69 -1.46
CA GLN A 35 7.12 -2.94 -1.85
C GLN A 35 5.85 -3.22 -1.02
N ARG A 36 5.93 -3.04 0.30
CA ARG A 36 4.80 -3.28 1.21
C ARG A 36 3.70 -2.25 1.01
N THR A 37 4.05 -0.98 0.87
CA THR A 37 3.11 0.11 0.56
C THR A 37 2.31 -0.21 -0.72
N MET A 38 2.99 -0.51 -1.82
CA MET A 38 2.33 -0.87 -3.09
C MET A 38 1.40 -2.08 -2.93
N ALA A 39 1.82 -3.10 -2.16
CA ALA A 39 1.00 -4.28 -1.91
C ALA A 39 -0.29 -3.94 -1.13
N TYR A 40 -0.24 -3.04 -0.15
CA TYR A 40 -1.44 -2.60 0.58
C TYR A 40 -2.33 -1.69 -0.26
N GLN A 41 -1.75 -0.76 -1.02
CA GLN A 41 -2.50 0.09 -1.96
C GLN A 41 -3.30 -0.76 -2.96
N GLN A 42 -2.65 -1.77 -3.55
CA GLN A 42 -3.32 -2.70 -4.46
C GLN A 42 -4.47 -3.46 -3.79
N ARG A 43 -4.25 -3.99 -2.57
CA ARG A 43 -5.29 -4.70 -1.81
C ARG A 43 -6.45 -3.79 -1.44
N LEU A 44 -6.17 -2.58 -0.99
CA LEU A 44 -7.19 -1.59 -0.65
C LEU A 44 -8.00 -1.19 -1.88
N ALA A 45 -7.33 -0.89 -3.00
CA ALA A 45 -8.02 -0.58 -4.26
C ALA A 45 -8.96 -1.72 -4.68
N GLN A 46 -8.47 -2.96 -4.72
CA GLN A 46 -9.28 -4.14 -5.05
C GLN A 46 -10.44 -4.36 -4.08
N ALA A 47 -10.21 -4.13 -2.77
CA ALA A 47 -11.27 -4.26 -1.77
C ALA A 47 -12.38 -3.24 -2.01
N PHE A 48 -12.04 -1.95 -2.17
CA PHE A 48 -13.03 -0.92 -2.44
C PHE A 48 -13.74 -1.12 -3.79
N ASP A 49 -13.03 -1.57 -4.83
CA ASP A 49 -13.66 -1.88 -6.12
C ASP A 49 -14.71 -3.00 -5.98
N SER A 50 -14.48 -3.98 -5.09
CA SER A 50 -15.37 -5.14 -4.86
C SER A 50 -16.57 -4.84 -3.95
N ILE A 51 -16.50 -3.81 -3.10
CA ILE A 51 -17.56 -3.46 -2.14
C ILE A 51 -18.71 -2.74 -2.88
N PRO A 52 -19.96 -3.19 -2.78
CA PRO A 52 -21.11 -2.48 -3.36
C PRO A 52 -21.35 -1.11 -2.70
N ASP A 53 -21.83 -0.14 -3.47
CA ASP A 53 -22.12 1.23 -3.01
C ASP A 53 -23.01 1.26 -1.76
N ARG A 54 -24.04 0.39 -1.70
CA ARG A 54 -24.97 0.28 -0.56
C ARG A 54 -24.28 -0.05 0.77
N LEU A 55 -23.04 -0.56 0.74
CA LEU A 55 -22.29 -0.91 1.94
C LEU A 55 -21.35 0.22 2.41
N MET A 56 -21.26 1.35 1.73
CA MET A 56 -20.35 2.42 2.16
C MET A 56 -20.71 2.97 3.56
N GLY A 57 -21.99 2.94 3.94
CA GLY A 57 -22.44 3.29 5.30
C GLY A 57 -22.36 2.14 6.32
N TYR A 58 -21.92 0.94 5.92
CA TYR A 58 -21.90 -0.22 6.81
C TYR A 58 -20.78 -0.12 7.86
N LYS A 59 -21.11 -0.50 9.08
CA LYS A 59 -20.20 -0.76 10.21
C LYS A 59 -20.77 -1.89 11.06
N PRO A 60 -19.93 -2.83 11.56
CA PRO A 60 -20.42 -3.97 12.34
C PRO A 60 -21.08 -3.59 13.67
N THR A 61 -20.57 -2.55 14.33
CA THR A 61 -21.09 -2.03 15.60
C THR A 61 -21.15 -0.50 15.59
N PRO A 62 -21.94 0.14 16.45
CA PRO A 62 -22.00 1.61 16.55
C PRO A 62 -20.65 2.28 16.81
N ALA A 63 -19.74 1.60 17.50
CA ALA A 63 -18.41 2.13 17.87
C ALA A 63 -17.38 2.05 16.74
N GLN A 64 -17.66 1.30 15.67
CA GLN A 64 -16.73 1.13 14.56
C GLN A 64 -16.94 2.17 13.46
N LEU A 65 -15.91 2.37 12.65
CA LEU A 65 -15.94 3.27 11.49
C LEU A 65 -16.78 2.67 10.36
N THR A 66 -17.43 3.52 9.58
CA THR A 66 -18.09 3.06 8.33
C THR A 66 -17.06 2.81 7.25
N ILE A 67 -17.40 2.00 6.24
CA ILE A 67 -16.53 1.77 5.07
C ILE A 67 -16.20 3.08 4.36
N GLY A 68 -17.18 3.99 4.23
CA GLY A 68 -16.94 5.32 3.64
C GLY A 68 -15.99 6.17 4.49
N TYR A 69 -16.08 6.07 5.82
CA TYR A 69 -15.12 6.76 6.69
C TYR A 69 -13.70 6.20 6.51
N ILE A 70 -13.55 4.88 6.45
CA ILE A 70 -12.23 4.25 6.20
C ILE A 70 -11.64 4.73 4.86
N ALA A 71 -12.45 4.87 3.82
CA ALA A 71 -11.97 5.33 2.52
C ALA A 71 -11.43 6.76 2.56
N GLN A 72 -12.17 7.70 3.17
CA GLN A 72 -11.75 9.10 3.27
C GLN A 72 -10.56 9.27 4.22
N HIS A 73 -10.57 8.55 5.35
CA HIS A 73 -9.50 8.59 6.33
C HIS A 73 -8.17 8.12 5.73
N LEU A 74 -8.16 6.97 5.05
CA LEU A 74 -6.98 6.49 4.33
C LEU A 74 -6.46 7.50 3.30
N ALA A 75 -7.35 8.20 2.58
CA ALA A 75 -6.92 9.22 1.63
C ALA A 75 -6.24 10.40 2.33
N ASP A 76 -6.81 10.87 3.45
CA ASP A 76 -6.25 11.97 4.24
C ASP A 76 -4.93 11.57 4.90
N ASP A 77 -4.84 10.38 5.48
CA ASP A 77 -3.63 9.89 6.14
C ASP A 77 -2.50 9.60 5.15
N ASN A 78 -2.82 9.14 3.94
CA ASN A 78 -1.83 9.06 2.87
C ASN A 78 -1.19 10.43 2.61
N TYR A 79 -1.97 11.48 2.44
CA TYR A 79 -1.44 12.83 2.26
C TYR A 79 -0.65 13.31 3.48
N PHE A 80 -1.16 13.04 4.69
CA PHE A 80 -0.53 13.43 5.94
C PHE A 80 0.87 12.83 6.09
N TYR A 81 1.02 11.53 5.93
CA TYR A 81 2.30 10.84 6.06
C TYR A 81 3.22 11.10 4.86
N CYS A 82 2.70 11.00 3.63
CA CYS A 82 3.54 11.06 2.45
C CYS A 82 4.10 12.46 2.18
N ASN A 83 3.47 13.51 2.68
CA ASN A 83 4.04 14.86 2.74
C ASN A 83 5.36 14.94 3.53
N GLN A 84 5.69 13.90 4.32
CA GLN A 84 6.90 13.86 5.15
C GLN A 84 8.08 13.14 4.46
N PHE A 85 7.84 12.47 3.32
CA PHE A 85 8.87 11.63 2.68
C PHE A 85 9.90 12.41 1.88
N GLY A 86 9.57 13.62 1.43
CA GLY A 86 10.45 14.45 0.61
C GLY A 86 9.98 15.90 0.51
N ALA A 87 10.42 16.56 -0.56
CA ALA A 87 10.06 17.95 -0.84
C ALA A 87 8.65 18.10 -1.44
N MET A 88 8.11 17.05 -2.05
CA MET A 88 6.78 17.07 -2.65
C MET A 88 5.71 17.37 -1.60
N LYS A 89 4.71 18.17 -2.01
CA LYS A 89 3.52 18.45 -1.21
C LYS A 89 2.28 18.11 -2.02
N ALA A 90 1.32 17.48 -1.35
CA ALA A 90 0.07 17.10 -1.97
C ALA A 90 -0.70 18.35 -2.44
N GLN A 91 -1.24 18.27 -3.65
CA GLN A 91 -2.18 19.27 -4.17
C GLN A 91 -3.59 18.71 -3.90
N ARG A 92 -4.34 19.39 -3.03
CA ARG A 92 -5.70 19.02 -2.63
C ARG A 92 -6.65 20.16 -2.92
N THR A 93 -7.88 19.82 -3.27
CA THR A 93 -8.92 20.83 -3.48
C THR A 93 -9.35 21.46 -2.15
N ALA A 94 -9.92 22.68 -2.22
CA ALA A 94 -10.49 23.33 -1.05
C ALA A 94 -11.62 22.47 -0.42
N GLU A 95 -12.43 21.79 -1.23
CA GLU A 95 -13.47 20.89 -0.75
C GLU A 95 -12.88 19.74 0.06
N GLU A 96 -11.80 19.11 -0.38
CA GLU A 96 -11.14 18.00 0.32
C GLU A 96 -10.54 18.42 1.67
N THR A 97 -10.06 19.65 1.76
CA THR A 97 -9.37 20.15 2.96
C THR A 97 -10.29 20.83 3.97
N SER A 98 -11.42 21.38 3.53
CA SER A 98 -12.35 22.14 4.39
C SER A 98 -13.58 21.32 4.82
N THR A 99 -13.90 20.22 4.14
CA THR A 99 -15.06 19.39 4.50
C THR A 99 -14.72 18.51 5.69
N ALA A 100 -15.60 18.49 6.70
CA ALA A 100 -15.45 17.63 7.86
C ALA A 100 -15.45 16.14 7.48
N ASP A 101 -14.65 15.31 8.15
CA ASP A 101 -14.47 13.90 7.86
C ASP A 101 -15.78 13.09 7.90
N SER A 102 -16.67 13.43 8.85
CA SER A 102 -17.98 12.80 8.95
C SER A 102 -18.87 13.07 7.73
N VAL A 103 -18.70 14.23 7.07
CA VAL A 103 -19.42 14.57 5.85
C VAL A 103 -18.74 13.87 4.64
N LYS A 104 -17.42 13.92 4.55
CA LYS A 104 -16.67 13.19 3.51
C LYS A 104 -17.00 11.70 3.51
N ALA A 105 -17.14 11.09 4.68
CA ALA A 105 -17.52 9.68 4.83
C ALA A 105 -18.84 9.30 4.15
N THR A 106 -19.70 10.27 3.86
CA THR A 106 -20.99 10.08 3.17
C THR A 106 -20.94 10.41 1.66
N TRP A 107 -19.78 10.80 1.14
CA TRP A 107 -19.65 11.05 -0.30
C TRP A 107 -19.91 9.80 -1.14
N PRO A 108 -20.34 9.94 -2.38
CA PRO A 108 -20.51 8.81 -3.29
C PRO A 108 -19.23 7.97 -3.37
N LYS A 109 -19.37 6.65 -3.38
CA LYS A 109 -18.25 5.71 -3.45
C LYS A 109 -17.23 6.09 -4.54
N GLY A 110 -17.71 6.42 -5.74
CA GLY A 110 -16.84 6.80 -6.86
C GLY A 110 -15.91 7.98 -6.51
N LYS A 111 -16.43 8.98 -5.79
CA LYS A 111 -15.64 10.14 -5.32
C LYS A 111 -14.60 9.71 -4.29
N LEU A 112 -15.01 8.93 -3.28
CA LEU A 112 -14.11 8.42 -2.22
C LEU A 112 -12.99 7.56 -2.79
N VAL A 113 -13.31 6.61 -3.67
CA VAL A 113 -12.33 5.70 -4.28
C VAL A 113 -11.37 6.46 -5.21
N ASN A 114 -11.87 7.46 -5.93
CA ASN A 114 -11.01 8.31 -6.77
C ASN A 114 -10.00 9.10 -5.93
N GLN A 115 -10.45 9.75 -4.84
CA GLN A 115 -9.57 10.44 -3.90
C GLN A 115 -8.50 9.50 -3.31
N LEU A 116 -8.91 8.31 -2.87
CA LEU A 116 -7.99 7.31 -2.34
C LEU A 116 -6.94 6.91 -3.38
N LYS A 117 -7.34 6.65 -4.63
CA LYS A 117 -6.40 6.31 -5.71
C LYS A 117 -5.44 7.47 -6.05
N GLN A 118 -5.91 8.70 -5.99
CA GLN A 118 -5.05 9.89 -6.16
C GLN A 118 -4.03 10.02 -5.02
N SER A 119 -4.46 9.78 -3.77
CA SER A 119 -3.55 9.79 -2.63
C SER A 119 -2.50 8.67 -2.70
N PHE A 120 -2.85 7.49 -3.21
CA PHE A 120 -1.89 6.42 -3.49
C PHE A 120 -0.82 6.86 -4.48
N LYS A 121 -1.23 7.46 -5.61
CA LYS A 121 -0.29 7.95 -6.62
C LYS A 121 0.66 9.00 -6.04
N PHE A 122 0.15 9.93 -5.26
CA PHE A 122 0.99 10.91 -4.56
C PHE A 122 2.01 10.22 -3.64
N CYS A 123 1.60 9.22 -2.86
CA CYS A 123 2.48 8.48 -1.98
C CYS A 123 3.57 7.70 -2.75
N GLU A 124 3.25 7.10 -3.89
CA GLU A 124 4.23 6.44 -4.76
C GLU A 124 5.32 7.41 -5.18
N ASP A 125 4.93 8.60 -5.67
CA ASP A 125 5.85 9.63 -6.13
C ASP A 125 6.69 10.20 -4.97
N ALA A 126 6.10 10.39 -3.80
CA ALA A 126 6.80 10.85 -2.61
C ALA A 126 7.80 9.80 -2.07
N LEU A 127 7.40 8.52 -2.04
CA LEU A 127 8.27 7.41 -1.65
C LEU A 127 9.44 7.22 -2.63
N ALA A 128 9.29 7.58 -3.89
CA ALA A 128 10.38 7.51 -4.87
C ALA A 128 11.56 8.42 -4.47
N GLN A 129 11.30 9.50 -3.71
CA GLN A 129 12.33 10.43 -3.22
C GLN A 129 13.05 9.94 -1.96
N LEU A 130 12.54 8.87 -1.31
CA LEU A 130 13.08 8.32 -0.08
C LEU A 130 14.12 7.22 -0.37
N ASP A 131 15.25 7.29 0.31
CA ASP A 131 16.31 6.28 0.37
C ASP A 131 16.69 6.01 1.84
N ASP A 132 17.50 4.99 2.11
CA ASP A 132 17.86 4.61 3.47
C ASP A 132 18.63 5.70 4.20
N ALA A 133 19.44 6.51 3.49
CA ALA A 133 20.19 7.61 4.08
C ALA A 133 19.28 8.71 4.64
N LYS A 134 18.11 8.92 4.02
CA LYS A 134 17.14 9.93 4.43
C LYS A 134 16.21 9.50 5.56
N LEU A 135 16.19 8.21 5.91
CA LEU A 135 15.26 7.70 6.93
C LEU A 135 15.43 8.36 8.31
N ALA A 136 16.65 8.77 8.66
CA ALA A 136 16.95 9.46 9.92
C ALA A 136 16.63 10.96 9.90
N GLU A 137 16.40 11.56 8.72
CA GLU A 137 16.10 12.98 8.61
C GLU A 137 14.79 13.33 9.31
N GLN A 138 14.80 14.48 10.01
CA GLN A 138 13.62 15.01 10.66
C GLN A 138 12.68 15.69 9.66
N SER A 139 11.39 15.49 9.86
CA SER A 139 10.31 16.21 9.19
C SER A 139 9.36 16.75 10.24
N THR A 140 8.72 17.87 9.94
CA THR A 140 7.71 18.47 10.82
C THR A 140 6.34 18.36 10.17
N MET A 141 5.40 17.75 10.87
CA MET A 141 4.01 17.68 10.48
C MET A 141 3.14 18.56 11.39
N THR A 142 2.05 19.06 10.85
CA THR A 142 1.03 19.75 11.63
C THR A 142 -0.08 18.76 11.95
N LEU A 143 -0.36 18.56 13.23
CA LEU A 143 -1.45 17.71 13.72
C LEU A 143 -2.80 18.39 13.48
N PRO A 144 -3.94 17.66 13.51
CA PRO A 144 -5.27 18.23 13.33
C PRO A 144 -5.63 19.34 14.36
N ASN A 145 -5.01 19.31 15.54
CA ASN A 145 -5.16 20.34 16.57
C ASN A 145 -4.27 21.59 16.36
N GLY A 146 -3.57 21.67 15.21
CA GLY A 146 -2.67 22.77 14.85
C GLY A 146 -1.26 22.69 15.46
N GLN A 147 -0.98 21.70 16.31
CA GLN A 147 0.35 21.55 16.92
C GLN A 147 1.36 21.00 15.91
N ALA A 148 2.57 21.52 15.96
CA ALA A 148 3.70 20.98 15.21
C ALA A 148 4.28 19.75 15.95
N ARG A 149 4.51 18.66 15.21
CA ARG A 149 5.19 17.47 15.70
C ARG A 149 6.36 17.13 14.80
N SER A 150 7.55 17.01 15.39
CA SER A 150 8.73 16.51 14.69
C SER A 150 8.78 14.98 14.77
N LEU A 151 9.15 14.33 13.66
CA LEU A 151 9.37 12.89 13.60
C LEU A 151 10.40 12.60 12.51
N THR A 152 11.04 11.43 12.58
CA THR A 152 11.90 10.97 11.50
C THR A 152 11.08 10.54 10.28
N ARG A 153 11.68 10.62 9.08
CA ARG A 153 11.03 10.08 7.88
C ARG A 153 10.77 8.57 7.99
N ALA A 154 11.63 7.84 8.72
CA ALA A 154 11.37 6.44 9.05
C ALA A 154 10.06 6.26 9.84
N ALA A 155 9.83 7.09 10.87
CA ALA A 155 8.60 7.04 11.66
C ALA A 155 7.37 7.35 10.82
N ALA A 156 7.45 8.33 9.91
CA ALA A 156 6.38 8.63 8.97
C ALA A 156 6.10 7.45 8.02
N ALA A 157 7.15 6.83 7.47
CA ALA A 157 7.01 5.72 6.52
C ALA A 157 6.43 4.46 7.19
N ILE A 158 6.86 4.15 8.41
CA ILE A 158 6.30 3.03 9.18
C ILE A 158 4.87 3.34 9.60
N GLY A 159 4.58 4.56 10.07
CA GLY A 159 3.22 5.01 10.42
C GLY A 159 2.26 4.84 9.25
N HIS A 160 2.61 5.33 8.08
CA HIS A 160 1.84 5.15 6.85
C HIS A 160 1.57 3.67 6.52
N LEU A 161 2.59 2.82 6.60
CA LEU A 161 2.46 1.40 6.29
C LEU A 161 1.55 0.68 7.29
N THR A 162 1.69 0.98 8.59
CA THR A 162 0.88 0.36 9.65
C THR A 162 -0.56 0.82 9.61
N ASP A 163 -0.83 2.07 9.29
CA ASP A 163 -2.17 2.62 9.09
C ASP A 163 -2.93 1.91 7.97
N MET A 164 -2.30 1.79 6.80
CA MET A 164 -2.89 1.01 5.68
C MET A 164 -3.13 -0.45 6.05
N ALA A 165 -2.23 -1.07 6.84
CA ALA A 165 -2.36 -2.47 7.25
C ALA A 165 -3.54 -2.66 8.21
N ASP A 166 -3.71 -1.75 9.18
CA ASP A 166 -4.81 -1.77 10.13
C ASP A 166 -6.16 -1.62 9.44
N HIS A 167 -6.31 -0.58 8.62
CA HIS A 167 -7.55 -0.33 7.90
C HIS A 167 -7.88 -1.39 6.84
N TYR A 168 -6.86 -1.97 6.20
CA TYR A 168 -7.10 -3.13 5.34
C TYR A 168 -7.64 -4.33 6.14
N SER A 169 -7.12 -4.58 7.34
CA SER A 169 -7.58 -5.65 8.22
C SER A 169 -9.05 -5.44 8.64
N GLN A 170 -9.42 -4.22 9.04
CA GLN A 170 -10.80 -3.86 9.35
C GLN A 170 -11.72 -4.08 8.15
N LEU A 171 -11.33 -3.54 6.99
CA LEU A 171 -12.11 -3.66 5.75
C LEU A 171 -12.29 -5.11 5.32
N ALA A 172 -11.23 -5.94 5.41
CA ALA A 172 -11.28 -7.35 5.09
C ALA A 172 -12.26 -8.12 6.01
N ASN A 173 -12.36 -7.75 7.29
CA ASN A 173 -13.35 -8.30 8.20
C ASN A 173 -14.77 -7.86 7.82
N TYR A 174 -14.98 -6.57 7.49
CA TYR A 174 -16.30 -6.08 7.07
C TYR A 174 -16.77 -6.75 5.77
N MET A 175 -15.86 -7.00 4.83
CA MET A 175 -16.15 -7.76 3.62
C MET A 175 -16.66 -9.17 3.95
N ARG A 176 -15.97 -9.92 4.83
CA ARG A 176 -16.39 -11.27 5.23
C ARG A 176 -17.75 -11.29 5.92
N LEU A 177 -18.02 -10.32 6.79
CA LEU A 177 -19.31 -10.18 7.45
C LEU A 177 -20.46 -9.90 6.46
N ASN A 178 -20.13 -9.45 5.26
CA ASN A 178 -21.09 -9.22 4.17
C ASN A 178 -20.97 -10.26 3.03
N ASN A 179 -20.38 -11.43 3.29
CA ASN A 179 -20.18 -12.52 2.32
C ASN A 179 -19.38 -12.10 1.07
N ILE A 180 -18.46 -11.15 1.20
CA ILE A 180 -17.55 -10.73 0.15
C ILE A 180 -16.15 -11.24 0.51
N LEU A 181 -15.49 -11.95 -0.41
CA LEU A 181 -14.11 -12.40 -0.20
C LEU A 181 -13.15 -11.20 -0.31
N PRO A 182 -12.33 -10.92 0.71
CA PRO A 182 -11.31 -9.90 0.59
C PRO A 182 -10.17 -10.34 -0.35
N PRO A 183 -9.42 -9.41 -0.94
CA PRO A 183 -8.35 -9.71 -1.90
C PRO A 183 -7.35 -10.79 -1.42
N THR A 184 -7.03 -10.83 -0.12
CA THR A 184 -6.13 -11.84 0.44
C THR A 184 -6.73 -13.24 0.58
N ALA A 185 -8.04 -13.39 0.42
CA ALA A 185 -8.74 -14.68 0.44
C ALA A 185 -9.07 -15.20 -0.98
N LEU A 186 -8.80 -14.42 -2.03
CA LEU A 186 -8.98 -14.86 -3.40
C LEU A 186 -7.94 -15.93 -3.76
N PRO A 187 -8.29 -16.92 -4.61
CA PRO A 187 -7.33 -17.88 -5.13
C PRO A 187 -6.17 -17.15 -5.83
N ARG A 188 -4.94 -17.55 -5.51
CA ARG A 188 -3.78 -17.04 -6.24
C ARG A 188 -3.76 -17.64 -7.64
N PRO A 189 -3.41 -16.87 -8.69
CA PRO A 189 -3.10 -17.47 -9.98
C PRO A 189 -2.03 -18.56 -9.78
N ARG A 190 -2.27 -19.75 -10.34
CA ARG A 190 -1.21 -20.76 -10.35
C ARG A 190 -0.11 -20.29 -11.28
N PRO A 191 1.17 -20.46 -10.92
CA PRO A 191 2.29 -20.15 -11.80
C PRO A 191 2.25 -20.96 -13.09
#